data_622f596fde40b115e30b82613a797693
#
_entry.id   622f596fde40b115e30b82613a797693
#
_cell.length_a   1.000
_cell.length_b   1.000
_cell.length_c   1.000
_cell.angle_alpha   90.00
_cell.angle_beta   90.00
_cell.angle_gamma   90.00
#
_symmetry.space_group_name_H-M   'P 1'
#
loop_
_entity.id
_entity.type
_entity.pdbx_description
1 polymer ?
#
loop_
_entity_poly.entity_id
_entity_poly.type
_entity_poly.pdbx_seq_one_letter_code
_entity_poly.pdbx_strand_id
1 'polypeptide(L)'
;MSAHLYWRLNFSQGNNGNNPALAELAMHTSVGGSNVCTGGTAGGTSINASFPAANAFDGSTSTDCQTTAATATLSYQFASAQAIVEYTVTSSATLAASYGPSNWTFEYSDDGSTWTVAAYVRNQIGWGVSETRTFPVNAGAELGESLKAFRQALTTTILATVQYVQIGKAPTPGPKTVSGTVTVNGTPTGGLLVRAYAKATGEFIGQATSASDGTYSIKCGADWADVYVIAFDPTTYQAVIYDQVVPG
;
A
#
# COMPACT_ATOMS: atom_id res chain seq x y z
N MET A 1 11.97 -10.35 13.86
CA MET A 1 10.57 -10.33 14.34
C MET A 1 10.52 -10.95 15.71
N SER A 2 9.66 -10.47 16.63
CA SER A 2 9.43 -11.07 17.94
C SER A 2 8.65 -12.38 17.80
N ALA A 3 8.81 -13.27 18.80
CA ALA A 3 8.07 -14.52 18.85
C ALA A 3 6.71 -14.31 19.51
N HIS A 4 5.66 -14.89 18.93
CA HIS A 4 4.28 -14.79 19.39
C HIS A 4 3.62 -16.15 19.50
N LEU A 5 2.62 -16.26 20.38
CA LEU A 5 1.96 -17.54 20.69
C LEU A 5 0.87 -17.89 19.68
N TYR A 6 0.18 -16.89 19.15
CA TYR A 6 -0.94 -17.07 18.21
C TYR A 6 -0.66 -16.37 16.89
N TRP A 7 -1.02 -17.04 15.80
CA TRP A 7 -0.98 -16.48 14.45
C TRP A 7 -2.24 -16.83 13.69
N ARG A 8 -2.70 -15.93 12.80
CA ARG A 8 -3.89 -16.20 12.00
C ARG A 8 -3.87 -15.53 10.63
N LEU A 9 -4.61 -16.12 9.69
CA LEU A 9 -5.16 -15.44 8.54
C LEU A 9 -6.51 -14.84 8.93
N ASN A 10 -6.68 -13.55 8.71
CA ASN A 10 -7.96 -12.86 8.88
C ASN A 10 -8.46 -12.48 7.48
N PHE A 11 -9.34 -13.31 6.94
CA PHE A 11 -9.85 -13.17 5.59
C PHE A 11 -10.89 -12.05 5.50
N SER A 12 -10.80 -11.28 4.44
CA SER A 12 -11.84 -10.32 4.05
C SER A 12 -12.54 -10.70 2.75
N GLN A 13 -11.98 -11.64 1.97
CA GLN A 13 -12.57 -12.12 0.72
C GLN A 13 -11.86 -13.36 0.18
N GLY A 14 -12.62 -14.31 -0.38
CA GLY A 14 -12.14 -15.33 -1.29
C GLY A 14 -12.28 -14.92 -2.77
N ASN A 15 -11.85 -15.77 -3.68
CA ASN A 15 -12.01 -15.57 -5.12
C ASN A 15 -13.50 -15.43 -5.50
N ASN A 16 -13.78 -14.54 -6.45
CA ASN A 16 -15.14 -14.27 -6.95
C ASN A 16 -16.15 -13.89 -5.85
N GLY A 17 -15.69 -13.37 -4.71
CA GLY A 17 -16.56 -13.04 -3.56
C GLY A 17 -17.01 -14.25 -2.74
N ASN A 18 -16.49 -15.44 -3.02
CA ASN A 18 -16.81 -16.67 -2.30
C ASN A 18 -16.12 -16.75 -0.92
N ASN A 19 -16.53 -17.74 -0.14
CA ASN A 19 -15.91 -18.04 1.15
C ASN A 19 -14.52 -18.66 0.93
N PRO A 20 -13.46 -18.20 1.62
CA PRO A 20 -12.13 -18.79 1.47
C PRO A 20 -12.05 -20.28 1.81
N ALA A 21 -11.34 -21.02 0.96
CA ALA A 21 -10.95 -22.41 1.20
C ALA A 21 -9.49 -22.63 0.82
N LEU A 22 -8.77 -23.40 1.63
CA LEU A 22 -7.37 -23.75 1.39
C LEU A 22 -7.07 -25.15 1.90
N ALA A 23 -6.08 -25.83 1.30
CA ALA A 23 -5.62 -27.11 1.77
C ALA A 23 -4.65 -26.96 2.95
N GLU A 24 -3.65 -26.07 2.83
CA GLU A 24 -2.59 -25.96 3.83
C GLU A 24 -2.20 -24.51 4.14
N LEU A 25 -1.89 -24.26 5.42
CA LEU A 25 -1.19 -23.10 5.93
C LEU A 25 0.06 -23.55 6.66
N ALA A 26 1.24 -23.29 6.11
CA ALA A 26 2.50 -23.56 6.78
C ALA A 26 3.16 -22.25 7.22
N MET A 27 3.82 -22.26 8.37
CA MET A 27 4.52 -21.10 8.91
C MET A 27 5.99 -21.45 9.16
N HIS A 28 6.89 -20.49 8.92
CA HIS A 28 8.34 -20.71 8.91
C HIS A 28 9.06 -19.66 9.74
N THR A 29 10.02 -20.07 10.55
CA THR A 29 10.88 -19.19 11.36
C THR A 29 12.14 -18.72 10.61
N SER A 30 12.36 -19.24 9.40
CA SER A 30 13.39 -18.79 8.45
C SER A 30 12.85 -18.89 7.04
N VAL A 31 13.38 -18.07 6.13
CA VAL A 31 13.01 -18.09 4.71
C VAL A 31 13.34 -19.47 4.11
N GLY A 32 12.33 -20.12 3.50
CA GLY A 32 12.46 -21.49 2.98
C GLY A 32 12.64 -22.57 4.05
N GLY A 33 12.43 -22.25 5.33
CA GLY A 33 12.57 -23.18 6.44
C GLY A 33 11.46 -24.23 6.51
N SER A 34 11.59 -25.16 7.46
CA SER A 34 10.56 -26.19 7.71
C SER A 34 9.29 -25.55 8.28
N ASN A 35 8.12 -26.19 8.01
CA ASN A 35 6.87 -25.83 8.65
C ASN A 35 6.95 -26.09 10.18
N VAL A 36 6.64 -25.08 10.97
CA VAL A 36 6.65 -25.15 12.44
C VAL A 36 5.26 -25.36 13.05
N CYS A 37 4.20 -25.46 12.23
CA CYS A 37 2.84 -25.72 12.71
C CYS A 37 2.68 -27.19 13.15
N THR A 38 3.32 -27.56 14.27
CA THR A 38 3.27 -28.90 14.85
C THR A 38 3.00 -28.84 16.35
N GLY A 39 2.16 -29.74 16.84
CA GLY A 39 1.87 -29.87 18.29
C GLY A 39 1.08 -28.70 18.90
N GLY A 40 0.55 -27.81 18.10
CA GLY A 40 -0.31 -26.71 18.53
C GLY A 40 -1.80 -26.98 18.31
N THR A 41 -2.61 -25.93 18.37
CA THR A 41 -4.07 -26.01 18.25
C THR A 41 -4.57 -25.13 17.10
N ALA A 42 -5.23 -25.71 16.11
CA ALA A 42 -5.91 -25.01 15.05
C ALA A 42 -7.27 -24.48 15.51
N GLY A 43 -7.68 -23.33 15.00
CA GLY A 43 -8.97 -22.71 15.32
C GLY A 43 -9.37 -21.65 14.30
N GLY A 44 -10.39 -20.87 14.65
CA GLY A 44 -10.84 -19.77 13.79
C GLY A 44 -12.30 -19.42 13.99
N THR A 45 -12.78 -18.45 13.21
CA THR A 45 -14.20 -18.05 13.17
C THR A 45 -14.78 -18.35 11.80
N SER A 46 -16.09 -18.65 11.77
CA SER A 46 -16.81 -18.99 10.52
C SER A 46 -16.16 -20.16 9.77
N ILE A 47 -15.66 -21.16 10.49
CA ILE A 47 -15.11 -22.40 9.92
C ILE A 47 -16.25 -23.40 9.72
N ASN A 48 -16.22 -24.09 8.57
CA ASN A 48 -17.16 -25.18 8.26
C ASN A 48 -16.80 -26.42 9.09
N ALA A 49 -17.77 -26.94 9.85
CA ALA A 49 -17.54 -28.09 10.74
C ALA A 49 -17.14 -29.37 9.97
N SER A 50 -17.57 -29.54 8.72
CA SER A 50 -17.20 -30.68 7.87
C SER A 50 -15.81 -30.54 7.25
N PHE A 51 -15.26 -29.34 7.24
CA PHE A 51 -13.95 -28.97 6.70
C PHE A 51 -13.17 -28.13 7.72
N PRO A 52 -12.80 -28.72 8.85
CA PRO A 52 -12.36 -28.00 10.05
C PRO A 52 -11.01 -27.33 9.84
N ALA A 53 -10.70 -26.38 10.75
CA ALA A 53 -9.43 -25.66 10.75
C ALA A 53 -8.20 -26.58 10.80
N ALA A 54 -8.32 -27.75 11.47
CA ALA A 54 -7.23 -28.71 11.58
C ALA A 54 -6.73 -29.22 10.23
N ASN A 55 -7.61 -29.30 9.22
CA ASN A 55 -7.23 -29.74 7.87
C ASN A 55 -6.20 -28.82 7.19
N ALA A 56 -6.13 -27.55 7.60
CA ALA A 56 -5.12 -26.62 7.06
C ALA A 56 -3.72 -26.80 7.70
N PHE A 57 -3.54 -27.75 8.61
CA PHE A 57 -2.30 -27.98 9.35
C PHE A 57 -1.95 -29.47 9.49
N ASP A 58 -2.59 -30.32 8.70
CA ASP A 58 -2.42 -31.80 8.77
C ASP A 58 -1.33 -32.31 7.82
N GLY A 59 -0.76 -31.46 6.97
CA GLY A 59 0.28 -31.81 6.01
C GLY A 59 -0.28 -32.50 4.75
N SER A 60 -1.61 -32.46 4.53
CA SER A 60 -2.28 -33.12 3.41
C SER A 60 -2.94 -32.11 2.47
N THR A 61 -2.53 -32.10 1.21
CA THR A 61 -3.22 -31.32 0.17
C THR A 61 -4.51 -31.96 -0.34
N SER A 62 -4.90 -33.09 0.21
CA SER A 62 -6.15 -33.80 -0.12
C SER A 62 -7.32 -33.43 0.80
N THR A 63 -7.04 -32.71 1.88
CA THR A 63 -8.00 -32.19 2.83
C THR A 63 -8.08 -30.67 2.72
N ASP A 64 -9.24 -30.11 2.99
CA ASP A 64 -9.45 -28.66 2.92
C ASP A 64 -9.96 -28.11 4.26
N CYS A 65 -9.50 -26.94 4.63
CA CYS A 65 -10.20 -26.06 5.53
C CYS A 65 -11.09 -25.12 4.71
N GLN A 66 -12.39 -25.04 5.06
CA GLN A 66 -13.33 -24.17 4.38
C GLN A 66 -13.99 -23.23 5.39
N THR A 67 -14.23 -21.99 4.95
CA THR A 67 -14.99 -21.04 5.73
C THR A 67 -16.46 -21.02 5.33
N THR A 68 -17.34 -20.53 6.21
CA THR A 68 -18.78 -20.38 5.97
C THR A 68 -19.15 -18.95 5.60
N ALA A 69 -18.18 -18.03 5.61
CA ALA A 69 -18.36 -16.63 5.26
C ALA A 69 -17.10 -16.10 4.55
N ALA A 70 -17.27 -15.05 3.74
CA ALA A 70 -16.15 -14.37 3.08
C ALA A 70 -15.21 -13.70 4.09
N THR A 71 -15.76 -13.22 5.21
CA THR A 71 -15.01 -12.73 6.38
C THR A 71 -14.93 -13.83 7.43
N ALA A 72 -13.74 -14.34 7.67
CA ALA A 72 -13.49 -15.47 8.57
C ALA A 72 -12.05 -15.39 9.09
N THR A 73 -11.73 -16.17 10.12
CA THR A 73 -10.33 -16.32 10.57
C THR A 73 -9.93 -17.79 10.56
N LEU A 74 -8.67 -18.06 10.25
CA LEU A 74 -8.00 -19.34 10.44
C LEU A 74 -6.79 -19.09 11.31
N SER A 75 -6.74 -19.67 12.49
CA SER A 75 -5.71 -19.42 13.51
C SER A 75 -4.98 -20.69 13.92
N TYR A 76 -3.77 -20.50 14.41
CA TYR A 76 -2.96 -21.54 15.03
C TYR A 76 -2.35 -21.01 16.33
N GLN A 77 -2.57 -21.73 17.42
CA GLN A 77 -1.92 -21.51 18.70
C GLN A 77 -0.74 -22.46 18.83
N PHE A 78 0.46 -21.93 18.89
CA PHE A 78 1.66 -22.72 19.13
C PHE A 78 1.77 -23.16 20.59
N ALA A 79 2.46 -24.27 20.83
CA ALA A 79 2.79 -24.71 22.19
C ALA A 79 3.82 -23.79 22.89
N SER A 80 4.63 -23.10 22.09
CA SER A 80 5.56 -22.04 22.52
C SER A 80 5.64 -20.95 21.45
N ALA A 81 5.86 -19.71 21.86
CA ALA A 81 5.88 -18.58 20.95
C ALA A 81 6.90 -18.76 19.80
N GLN A 82 6.49 -18.45 18.57
CA GLN A 82 7.29 -18.59 17.35
C GLN A 82 7.47 -17.25 16.65
N ALA A 83 8.69 -16.98 16.17
CA ALA A 83 9.01 -15.80 15.36
C ALA A 83 8.84 -16.14 13.89
N ILE A 84 7.63 -15.96 13.35
CA ILE A 84 7.32 -16.29 11.97
C ILE A 84 7.85 -15.20 11.04
N VAL A 85 8.64 -15.57 10.05
CA VAL A 85 9.23 -14.67 9.04
C VAL A 85 8.66 -14.89 7.64
N GLU A 86 8.04 -16.05 7.41
CA GLU A 86 7.45 -16.45 6.16
C GLU A 86 6.29 -17.41 6.42
N TYR A 87 5.30 -17.42 5.57
CA TYR A 87 4.26 -18.45 5.57
C TYR A 87 3.86 -18.82 4.15
N THR A 88 3.33 -20.02 3.99
CA THR A 88 2.81 -20.50 2.70
C THR A 88 1.35 -20.83 2.82
N VAL A 89 0.59 -20.54 1.76
CA VAL A 89 -0.81 -20.96 1.60
C VAL A 89 -0.88 -21.88 0.40
N THR A 90 -1.42 -23.08 0.59
CA THR A 90 -1.69 -24.03 -0.48
C THR A 90 -3.19 -24.05 -0.77
N SER A 91 -3.56 -23.81 -2.00
CA SER A 91 -4.94 -23.82 -2.44
C SER A 91 -5.55 -25.24 -2.43
N SER A 92 -6.88 -25.31 -2.34
CA SER A 92 -7.62 -26.56 -2.43
C SER A 92 -7.34 -27.33 -3.73
N ALA A 93 -7.32 -28.64 -3.65
CA ALA A 93 -7.21 -29.52 -4.83
C ALA A 93 -8.46 -29.45 -5.74
N THR A 94 -9.61 -29.02 -5.23
CA THR A 94 -10.89 -29.05 -5.96
C THR A 94 -11.57 -27.70 -6.08
N LEU A 95 -11.29 -26.77 -5.17
CA LEU A 95 -11.98 -25.49 -5.04
C LEU A 95 -11.12 -24.27 -5.37
N ALA A 96 -9.85 -24.47 -5.74
CA ALA A 96 -8.84 -23.41 -5.90
C ALA A 96 -9.32 -22.22 -6.74
N ALA A 97 -9.88 -22.47 -7.92
CA ALA A 97 -10.27 -21.44 -8.87
C ALA A 97 -11.37 -20.51 -8.36
N SER A 98 -12.29 -21.02 -7.51
CA SER A 98 -13.47 -20.28 -7.06
C SER A 98 -13.40 -19.85 -5.62
N TYR A 99 -12.70 -20.58 -4.75
CA TYR A 99 -12.69 -20.39 -3.32
C TYR A 99 -11.30 -20.10 -2.75
N GLY A 100 -10.26 -20.03 -3.56
CA GLY A 100 -8.91 -19.66 -3.11
C GLY A 100 -8.95 -18.31 -2.36
N PRO A 101 -8.16 -18.15 -1.28
CA PRO A 101 -8.10 -16.88 -0.54
C PRO A 101 -7.65 -15.73 -1.44
N SER A 102 -8.36 -14.58 -1.42
CA SER A 102 -8.03 -13.42 -2.25
C SER A 102 -7.45 -12.27 -1.46
N ASN A 103 -8.10 -11.90 -0.36
CA ASN A 103 -7.67 -10.80 0.49
C ASN A 103 -7.66 -11.22 1.95
N TRP A 104 -6.56 -10.95 2.65
CA TRP A 104 -6.44 -11.21 4.09
C TRP A 104 -5.37 -10.35 4.75
N THR A 105 -5.41 -10.29 6.08
CA THR A 105 -4.27 -9.89 6.90
C THR A 105 -3.68 -11.14 7.57
N PHE A 106 -2.35 -11.19 7.68
CA PHE A 106 -1.66 -12.14 8.54
C PHE A 106 -1.36 -11.43 9.86
N GLU A 107 -1.78 -12.02 10.98
CA GLU A 107 -1.81 -11.34 12.26
C GLU A 107 -1.23 -12.23 13.36
N TYR A 108 -0.69 -11.59 14.41
CA TYR A 108 -0.19 -12.28 15.59
C TYR A 108 -0.83 -11.74 16.88
N SER A 109 -0.77 -12.56 17.92
CA SER A 109 -1.24 -12.23 19.26
C SER A 109 -0.50 -13.03 20.31
N ASP A 110 -0.41 -12.51 21.54
CA ASP A 110 0.11 -13.22 22.69
C ASP A 110 -0.99 -13.69 23.65
N ASP A 111 -2.20 -13.15 23.54
CA ASP A 111 -3.35 -13.44 24.39
C ASP A 111 -4.55 -14.09 23.65
N GLY A 112 -4.45 -14.24 22.32
CA GLY A 112 -5.51 -14.78 21.47
C GLY A 112 -6.72 -13.86 21.30
N SER A 113 -6.69 -12.64 21.85
CA SER A 113 -7.80 -11.66 21.81
C SER A 113 -7.40 -10.33 21.18
N THR A 114 -6.20 -9.84 21.46
CA THR A 114 -5.65 -8.61 20.88
C THR A 114 -4.72 -8.97 19.72
N TRP A 115 -5.03 -8.50 18.51
CA TRP A 115 -4.34 -8.89 17.29
C TRP A 115 -3.59 -7.73 16.65
N THR A 116 -2.38 -8.00 16.22
CA THR A 116 -1.53 -7.05 15.49
C THR A 116 -1.28 -7.57 14.08
N VAL A 117 -1.44 -6.70 13.07
CA VAL A 117 -1.21 -7.06 11.67
C VAL A 117 0.29 -7.15 11.40
N ALA A 118 0.73 -8.30 10.90
CA ALA A 118 2.09 -8.59 10.47
C ALA A 118 2.27 -8.44 8.96
N ALA A 119 1.24 -8.72 8.16
CA ALA A 119 1.27 -8.55 6.72
C ALA A 119 -0.13 -8.30 6.14
N TYR A 120 -0.19 -7.56 5.03
CA TYR A 120 -1.40 -7.37 4.22
C TYR A 120 -1.22 -8.10 2.89
N VAL A 121 -2.20 -8.90 2.51
CA VAL A 121 -2.24 -9.57 1.21
C VAL A 121 -3.52 -9.19 0.49
N ARG A 122 -3.40 -8.83 -0.79
CA ARG A 122 -4.50 -8.36 -1.62
C ARG A 122 -4.45 -9.00 -2.99
N ASN A 123 -5.63 -9.16 -3.58
CA ASN A 123 -5.81 -9.53 -4.97
C ASN A 123 -5.08 -10.82 -5.38
N GLN A 124 -5.10 -11.83 -4.52
CA GLN A 124 -4.60 -13.15 -4.85
C GLN A 124 -5.66 -13.89 -5.66
N ILE A 125 -5.52 -13.87 -6.98
CA ILE A 125 -6.43 -14.50 -7.94
C ILE A 125 -5.70 -15.55 -8.77
N GLY A 126 -6.47 -16.36 -9.52
CA GLY A 126 -5.91 -17.34 -10.45
C GLY A 126 -5.14 -18.47 -9.75
N TRP A 127 -5.63 -18.93 -8.60
CA TRP A 127 -5.07 -20.11 -7.94
C TRP A 127 -5.18 -21.36 -8.82
N GLY A 128 -4.05 -22.02 -9.04
CA GLY A 128 -4.01 -23.38 -9.58
C GLY A 128 -4.44 -24.41 -8.54
N VAL A 129 -4.66 -25.64 -8.98
CA VAL A 129 -5.00 -26.78 -8.11
C VAL A 129 -3.79 -27.13 -7.25
N SER A 130 -3.97 -27.21 -5.93
CA SER A 130 -2.89 -27.50 -4.97
C SER A 130 -1.66 -26.58 -5.16
N GLU A 131 -1.89 -25.36 -5.60
CA GLU A 131 -0.82 -24.35 -5.77
C GLU A 131 -0.41 -23.82 -4.43
N THR A 132 0.90 -23.82 -4.16
CA THR A 132 1.48 -23.19 -2.96
C THR A 132 2.07 -21.85 -3.34
N ARG A 133 1.65 -20.79 -2.62
CA ARG A 133 2.23 -19.45 -2.70
C ARG A 133 2.87 -19.08 -1.39
N THR A 134 4.02 -18.42 -1.49
CA THR A 134 4.83 -17.99 -0.36
C THR A 134 4.64 -16.50 -0.12
N PHE A 135 4.49 -16.14 1.16
CA PHE A 135 4.27 -14.77 1.61
C PHE A 135 5.28 -14.41 2.69
N PRO A 136 6.08 -13.38 2.50
CA PRO A 136 6.96 -12.89 3.56
C PRO A 136 6.12 -12.26 4.66
N VAL A 137 6.52 -12.51 5.91
CA VAL A 137 6.01 -11.73 7.02
C VAL A 137 6.85 -10.47 7.11
N ASN A 138 6.45 -9.48 6.34
CA ASN A 138 6.94 -8.13 6.55
C ASN A 138 6.26 -7.66 7.81
N ALA A 139 7.01 -7.44 8.88
CA ALA A 139 6.44 -6.85 10.08
C ALA A 139 5.63 -5.61 9.69
N GLY A 140 4.31 -5.75 9.61
CA GLY A 140 3.44 -4.64 9.20
C GLY A 140 3.53 -3.45 10.16
N ALA A 141 3.91 -3.72 11.43
CA ALA A 141 4.38 -2.72 12.37
C ALA A 141 5.72 -2.12 11.96
N GLU A 142 6.61 -2.90 11.32
CA GLU A 142 7.89 -2.41 10.83
C GLU A 142 7.78 -1.66 9.51
N LEU A 143 6.73 -1.84 8.70
CA LEU A 143 6.49 -0.90 7.59
C LEU A 143 6.11 0.48 8.14
N GLY A 144 5.37 0.57 9.24
CA GLY A 144 5.15 1.83 9.95
C GLY A 144 6.44 2.36 10.59
N GLU A 145 7.20 1.52 11.29
CA GLU A 145 8.48 1.90 11.90
C GLU A 145 9.62 1.94 10.87
N SER A 146 9.66 1.03 9.88
CA SER A 146 10.59 1.13 8.75
C SER A 146 10.25 2.29 7.83
N LEU A 147 8.97 2.64 7.63
CA LEU A 147 8.59 3.89 6.96
C LEU A 147 8.87 5.10 7.82
N LYS A 148 8.74 5.02 9.14
CA LYS A 148 9.19 6.07 10.07
C LYS A 148 10.71 6.15 10.12
N ALA A 149 11.42 5.03 10.24
CA ALA A 149 12.88 4.96 10.20
C ALA A 149 13.42 5.32 8.81
N PHE A 150 12.73 4.92 7.73
CA PHE A 150 13.05 5.33 6.35
C PHE A 150 12.70 6.80 6.12
N ARG A 151 11.58 7.30 6.62
CA ARG A 151 11.28 8.74 6.64
C ARG A 151 12.27 9.50 7.52
N GLN A 152 12.68 8.95 8.65
CA GLN A 152 13.64 9.57 9.55
C GLN A 152 15.08 9.45 9.02
N ALA A 153 15.46 8.32 8.42
CA ALA A 153 16.70 8.16 7.66
C ALA A 153 16.67 8.97 6.37
N LEU A 154 15.56 9.03 5.63
CA LEU A 154 15.37 9.96 4.51
C LEU A 154 15.43 11.41 4.99
N THR A 155 14.76 11.76 6.09
CA THR A 155 14.81 13.12 6.65
C THR A 155 16.20 13.47 7.17
N THR A 156 16.92 12.52 7.78
CA THR A 156 18.28 12.74 8.29
C THR A 156 19.33 12.61 7.20
N THR A 157 19.19 11.64 6.29
CA THR A 157 20.12 11.42 5.16
C THR A 157 19.79 12.35 4.01
N ILE A 158 18.54 12.70 3.75
CA ILE A 158 18.16 13.74 2.79
C ILE A 158 18.50 15.12 3.36
N LEU A 159 18.32 15.42 4.64
CA LEU A 159 18.84 16.66 5.22
C LEU A 159 20.38 16.71 5.24
N ALA A 160 21.07 15.58 5.38
CA ALA A 160 22.54 15.53 5.29
C ALA A 160 23.05 15.45 3.85
N THR A 161 22.29 14.87 2.89
CA THR A 161 22.68 14.72 1.49
C THR A 161 21.96 15.71 0.57
N VAL A 162 20.80 16.24 0.97
CA VAL A 162 20.09 17.34 0.29
C VAL A 162 20.76 18.70 0.53
N GLN A 163 21.69 18.80 1.43
CA GLN A 163 22.67 19.90 1.33
C GLN A 163 23.56 19.77 0.07
N TYR A 164 23.54 18.64 -0.65
CA TYR A 164 24.34 18.38 -1.85
C TYR A 164 23.58 17.87 -3.08
N VAL A 165 22.37 17.37 -2.94
CA VAL A 165 21.42 17.37 -4.05
C VAL A 165 20.73 18.72 -3.97
N GLN A 166 21.04 19.65 -4.82
CA GLN A 166 20.14 20.72 -5.17
C GLN A 166 18.83 20.08 -5.66
N ILE A 167 17.95 19.70 -4.72
CA ILE A 167 16.53 19.81 -4.98
C ILE A 167 16.39 21.30 -5.27
N GLY A 168 16.15 21.62 -6.54
CA GLY A 168 16.34 22.92 -7.12
C GLY A 168 16.11 24.00 -6.07
N LYS A 169 17.12 24.81 -5.86
CA LYS A 169 17.13 25.97 -4.96
C LYS A 169 15.71 26.41 -4.74
N ALA A 170 15.18 26.29 -3.51
CA ALA A 170 13.87 26.83 -3.21
C ALA A 170 13.82 28.19 -3.89
N PRO A 171 12.88 28.45 -4.83
CA PRO A 171 12.97 29.61 -5.67
C PRO A 171 13.17 30.80 -4.77
N THR A 172 14.39 31.37 -4.83
CA THR A 172 14.65 32.60 -4.10
C THR A 172 13.65 33.56 -4.73
N PRO A 173 12.70 34.15 -3.97
CA PRO A 173 11.77 35.09 -4.53
C PRO A 173 12.59 36.17 -5.23
N GLY A 174 12.70 36.07 -6.53
CA GLY A 174 13.49 36.97 -7.35
C GLY A 174 12.62 38.13 -7.81
N PRO A 175 13.21 39.13 -8.48
CA PRO A 175 12.47 40.26 -9.01
C PRO A 175 11.54 39.90 -10.18
N LYS A 176 11.63 38.67 -10.71
CA LYS A 176 10.83 38.25 -11.86
C LYS A 176 9.49 37.65 -11.44
N THR A 177 8.49 37.86 -12.26
CA THR A 177 7.13 37.32 -12.09
C THR A 177 6.63 36.65 -13.35
N VAL A 178 5.88 35.57 -13.17
CA VAL A 178 5.05 34.98 -14.22
C VAL A 178 3.62 35.44 -13.98
N SER A 179 3.05 36.18 -14.93
CA SER A 179 1.70 36.71 -14.79
C SER A 179 0.90 36.50 -16.07
N GLY A 180 -0.42 36.46 -15.94
CA GLY A 180 -1.33 36.28 -17.05
C GLY A 180 -2.77 36.31 -16.56
N THR A 181 -3.70 35.90 -17.46
CA THR A 181 -5.14 35.82 -17.16
C THR A 181 -5.63 34.42 -17.47
N VAL A 182 -6.31 33.79 -16.53
CA VAL A 182 -7.00 32.51 -16.75
C VAL A 182 -8.41 32.79 -17.25
N THR A 183 -8.78 32.09 -18.33
CA THR A 183 -10.14 32.16 -18.87
C THR A 183 -10.76 30.77 -18.92
N VAL A 184 -12.04 30.67 -18.58
CA VAL A 184 -12.87 29.48 -18.83
C VAL A 184 -13.86 29.79 -19.93
N ASN A 185 -13.83 29.06 -21.03
CA ASN A 185 -14.63 29.31 -22.23
C ASN A 185 -14.51 30.76 -22.72
N GLY A 186 -13.28 31.32 -22.66
CA GLY A 186 -13.01 32.70 -23.11
C GLY A 186 -13.37 33.81 -22.11
N THR A 187 -13.96 33.47 -20.97
CA THR A 187 -14.33 34.42 -19.91
C THR A 187 -13.27 34.41 -18.80
N PRO A 188 -12.68 35.58 -18.45
CA PRO A 188 -11.76 35.66 -17.29
C PRO A 188 -12.41 35.12 -16.01
N THR A 189 -11.73 34.20 -15.35
CA THR A 189 -12.32 33.45 -14.21
C THR A 189 -11.38 33.48 -13.01
N GLY A 190 -11.93 33.91 -11.88
CA GLY A 190 -11.23 33.95 -10.59
C GLY A 190 -11.37 32.66 -9.78
N GLY A 191 -10.52 32.54 -8.75
CA GLY A 191 -10.57 31.43 -7.82
C GLY A 191 -9.90 30.14 -8.32
N LEU A 192 -9.26 30.15 -9.48
CA LEU A 192 -8.59 28.99 -10.06
C LEU A 192 -7.13 28.90 -9.60
N LEU A 193 -6.70 27.69 -9.24
CA LEU A 193 -5.31 27.44 -8.87
C LEU A 193 -4.43 27.43 -10.12
N VAL A 194 -3.40 28.26 -10.12
CA VAL A 194 -2.41 28.38 -11.21
C VAL A 194 -1.04 27.97 -10.68
N ARG A 195 -0.37 27.07 -11.36
CA ARG A 195 0.97 26.59 -11.02
C ARG A 195 1.95 26.84 -12.17
N ALA A 196 3.15 27.26 -11.83
CA ALA A 196 4.25 27.48 -12.75
C ALA A 196 5.35 26.42 -12.56
N TYR A 197 5.92 25.95 -13.66
CA TYR A 197 6.98 24.94 -13.70
C TYR A 197 8.07 25.36 -14.68
N ALA A 198 9.32 24.99 -14.37
CA ALA A 198 10.45 25.16 -15.27
C ALA A 198 10.27 24.28 -16.53
N LYS A 199 10.34 24.86 -17.73
CA LYS A 199 10.11 24.12 -18.98
C LYS A 199 11.17 23.04 -19.20
N ALA A 200 12.42 23.32 -18.88
CA ALA A 200 13.55 22.41 -19.11
C ALA A 200 13.55 21.18 -18.17
N THR A 201 13.05 21.33 -16.96
CA THR A 201 13.18 20.29 -15.91
C THR A 201 11.86 19.76 -15.36
N GLY A 202 10.75 20.47 -15.58
CA GLY A 202 9.48 20.19 -14.95
C GLY A 202 9.42 20.57 -13.45
N GLU A 203 10.43 21.29 -12.96
CA GLU A 203 10.52 21.69 -11.55
C GLU A 203 9.42 22.69 -11.21
N PHE A 204 8.76 22.47 -10.05
CA PHE A 204 7.75 23.38 -9.54
C PHE A 204 8.39 24.70 -9.08
N ILE A 205 7.92 25.81 -9.63
CA ILE A 205 8.43 27.15 -9.34
C ILE A 205 7.57 27.85 -8.28
N GLY A 206 6.27 27.80 -8.42
CA GLY A 206 5.34 28.46 -7.52
C GLY A 206 3.90 28.34 -7.97
N GLN A 207 3.00 28.92 -7.17
CA GLN A 207 1.56 28.93 -7.46
C GLN A 207 0.90 30.21 -6.97
N ALA A 208 -0.25 30.54 -7.59
CA ALA A 208 -1.15 31.58 -7.16
C ALA A 208 -2.61 31.15 -7.42
N THR A 209 -3.56 31.84 -6.80
CA THR A 209 -4.98 31.73 -7.16
C THR A 209 -5.34 32.95 -8.00
N SER A 210 -6.07 32.74 -9.11
CA SER A 210 -6.50 33.86 -9.96
C SER A 210 -7.46 34.79 -9.21
N ALA A 211 -7.28 36.09 -9.40
CA ALA A 211 -8.16 37.13 -8.89
C ALA A 211 -9.54 37.09 -9.55
N SER A 212 -10.50 37.84 -9.08
CA SER A 212 -11.88 37.89 -9.60
C SER A 212 -11.98 38.26 -11.09
N ASP A 213 -10.98 38.96 -11.61
CA ASP A 213 -10.83 39.32 -13.04
C ASP A 213 -10.01 38.29 -13.84
N GLY A 214 -9.72 37.12 -13.25
CA GLY A 214 -8.93 36.05 -13.83
C GLY A 214 -7.42 36.26 -13.79
N THR A 215 -6.91 37.41 -13.35
CA THR A 215 -5.47 37.67 -13.35
C THR A 215 -4.74 36.87 -12.28
N TYR A 216 -3.50 36.48 -12.56
CA TYR A 216 -2.59 35.84 -11.58
C TYR A 216 -1.18 36.43 -11.70
N SER A 217 -0.42 36.31 -10.61
CA SER A 217 0.99 36.67 -10.56
C SER A 217 1.74 35.69 -9.64
N ILE A 218 2.77 35.04 -10.15
CA ILE A 218 3.61 34.07 -9.43
C ILE A 218 5.02 34.62 -9.39
N LYS A 219 5.56 34.86 -8.20
CA LYS A 219 6.96 35.27 -8.04
C LYS A 219 7.88 34.10 -8.37
N CYS A 220 8.84 34.30 -9.24
CA CYS A 220 9.87 33.35 -9.61
C CYS A 220 11.27 33.92 -9.44
N GLY A 221 12.27 33.05 -9.24
CA GLY A 221 13.67 33.46 -9.16
C GLY A 221 14.22 33.96 -10.49
N ALA A 222 15.30 34.73 -10.46
CA ALA A 222 15.94 35.30 -11.65
C ALA A 222 16.50 34.25 -12.63
N ASP A 223 16.61 33.01 -12.19
CA ASP A 223 17.33 31.94 -12.90
C ASP A 223 16.47 31.18 -13.92
N TRP A 224 15.16 31.49 -14.02
CA TRP A 224 14.24 30.80 -14.92
C TRP A 224 14.11 31.53 -16.26
N ALA A 225 14.59 30.90 -17.35
CA ALA A 225 14.52 31.46 -18.69
C ALA A 225 13.14 31.24 -19.32
N ASP A 226 12.62 30.00 -19.21
CA ASP A 226 11.32 29.60 -19.78
C ASP A 226 10.53 28.78 -18.77
N VAL A 227 9.25 29.08 -18.65
CA VAL A 227 8.30 28.37 -17.78
C VAL A 227 7.05 27.97 -18.57
N TYR A 228 6.35 26.95 -18.10
CA TYR A 228 4.97 26.68 -18.50
C TYR A 228 4.05 26.81 -17.29
N VAL A 229 2.81 27.13 -17.56
CA VAL A 229 1.81 27.37 -16.52
C VAL A 229 0.62 26.47 -16.74
N ILE A 230 0.13 25.88 -15.66
CA ILE A 230 -1.08 25.05 -15.65
C ILE A 230 -2.12 25.73 -14.76
N ALA A 231 -3.30 26.02 -15.31
CA ALA A 231 -4.46 26.44 -14.53
C ALA A 231 -5.40 25.24 -14.34
N PHE A 232 -5.88 25.05 -13.11
CA PHE A 232 -6.74 23.93 -12.72
C PHE A 232 -8.17 24.44 -12.50
N ASP A 233 -9.12 23.88 -13.23
CA ASP A 233 -10.54 24.08 -12.96
C ASP A 233 -11.07 22.94 -12.09
N PRO A 234 -11.41 23.20 -10.81
CA PRO A 234 -11.90 22.17 -9.89
C PRO A 234 -13.32 21.69 -10.23
N THR A 235 -14.06 22.42 -11.08
CA THR A 235 -15.44 22.07 -11.43
C THR A 235 -15.50 21.08 -12.57
N THR A 236 -14.64 21.26 -13.58
CA THR A 236 -14.62 20.40 -14.78
C THR A 236 -13.46 19.39 -14.75
N TYR A 237 -12.54 19.51 -13.79
CA TYR A 237 -11.30 18.73 -13.71
C TYR A 237 -10.41 18.87 -14.95
N GLN A 238 -10.57 19.93 -15.71
CA GLN A 238 -9.76 20.24 -16.89
C GLN A 238 -8.59 21.14 -16.49
N ALA A 239 -7.46 20.96 -17.14
CA ALA A 239 -6.31 21.83 -17.01
C ALA A 239 -5.99 22.47 -18.35
N VAL A 240 -5.71 23.77 -18.35
CA VAL A 240 -5.21 24.50 -19.53
C VAL A 240 -3.72 24.73 -19.31
N ILE A 241 -2.91 24.33 -20.27
CA ILE A 241 -1.46 24.50 -20.26
C ILE A 241 -1.10 25.65 -21.20
N TYR A 242 -0.42 26.66 -20.67
CA TYR A 242 0.24 27.67 -21.47
C TYR A 242 1.73 27.34 -21.54
N ASP A 243 2.19 26.99 -22.75
CA ASP A 243 3.59 26.72 -23.02
C ASP A 243 4.33 28.02 -23.37
N GLN A 244 5.58 28.13 -22.91
CA GLN A 244 6.45 29.27 -23.22
C GLN A 244 6.03 30.63 -22.65
N VAL A 245 5.88 30.71 -21.34
CA VAL A 245 5.75 32.00 -20.64
C VAL A 245 7.14 32.46 -20.21
N VAL A 246 7.59 33.62 -20.70
CA VAL A 246 8.87 34.23 -20.30
C VAL A 246 8.64 35.12 -19.07
N PRO A 247 9.33 34.86 -17.95
CA PRO A 247 9.20 35.70 -16.75
C PRO A 247 9.72 37.12 -17.00
N GLY A 248 8.93 38.10 -16.66
CA GLY A 248 9.27 39.52 -16.75
C GLY A 248 9.77 40.11 -15.44
#